data_2a24ce072ee7443db6b095b3c89a1e2a
#
_entry.id   2a24ce072ee7443db6b095b3c89a1e2a
#
_cell.length_a   1.000
_cell.length_b   1.000
_cell.length_c   1.000
_cell.angle_alpha   90.00
_cell.angle_beta   90.00
_cell.angle_gamma   90.00
#
_symmetry.space_group_name_H-M   'P 1'
#
loop_
_entity.id
_entity.type
_entity.pdbx_description
1 polymer ?
#
loop_
_entity_poly.entity_id
_entity_poly.type
_entity_poly.pdbx_seq_one_letter_code
_entity_poly.pdbx_strand_id
1 'polypeptide(L)'
;MPTQNTDQFLQRFAAQVPDLRGKRICVGLSGGADSVVLLHVLAALRDSFGLADLSAVHVHHGLNAAADDWQQFCRDYAQRLGVGFSAARVQVDAGKLGVEASARTARYAVFAEQNADFVALAHHRDDQIETFFLAALRGGGLRALSAMPEQRALTEKTVLWRPFLAFSRAEIEQYAQDNALVFVHDDSNENPAFLRNWLRGRWLPDLAARLPHYAEHLHSSIALLQEERALLEEVAAQDWQAVRCAQGLHQARWQAFSPARQRQLLHTFARQYGLGAPTAGSLHLWADWLRQAERGEWRLPRGRAVLSHGVLFAVPQDFALSWPWARQPVQGSLHLAAQQAGLVWQGSAPQGAGCFRAARRDDELPINIGHKNVFRLLQEKRVPAFVRPFWAVACDENGRCIAVANLRSAPELGQVRLIAPDLLPYLPQAAA
;
A
#
# COMPACT_ATOMS: atom_id res chain seq x y z
N MET A 1 -14.56 -37.76 -20.25
CA MET A 1 -14.95 -37.82 -18.81
C MET A 1 -13.72 -37.40 -18.04
N PRO A 2 -13.85 -36.56 -17.00
CA PRO A 2 -12.71 -36.21 -16.16
C PRO A 2 -12.09 -37.48 -15.57
N THR A 3 -10.77 -37.49 -15.46
CA THR A 3 -10.03 -38.59 -14.82
C THR A 3 -10.27 -38.56 -13.31
N GLN A 4 -10.09 -39.68 -12.61
CA GLN A 4 -10.21 -39.74 -11.14
C GLN A 4 -9.28 -38.70 -10.46
N ASN A 5 -8.12 -38.42 -11.05
CA ASN A 5 -7.20 -37.40 -10.54
C ASN A 5 -7.76 -35.98 -10.69
N THR A 6 -8.45 -35.69 -11.81
CA THR A 6 -9.10 -34.39 -12.02
C THR A 6 -10.14 -34.13 -10.95
N ASP A 7 -11.00 -35.11 -10.65
CA ASP A 7 -12.05 -34.94 -9.64
C ASP A 7 -11.44 -34.75 -8.22
N GLN A 8 -10.39 -35.47 -7.88
CA GLN A 8 -9.68 -35.28 -6.59
C GLN A 8 -9.06 -33.89 -6.47
N PHE A 9 -8.44 -33.40 -7.56
CA PHE A 9 -7.88 -32.05 -7.58
C PHE A 9 -8.96 -30.98 -7.35
N LEU A 10 -10.09 -31.07 -8.06
CA LEU A 10 -11.22 -30.16 -7.93
C LEU A 10 -11.83 -30.19 -6.52
N GLN A 11 -12.03 -31.38 -5.94
CA GLN A 11 -12.53 -31.53 -4.59
C GLN A 11 -11.60 -30.91 -3.55
N ARG A 12 -10.28 -31.17 -3.66
CA ARG A 12 -9.29 -30.57 -2.77
C ARG A 12 -9.26 -29.05 -2.92
N PHE A 13 -9.34 -28.55 -4.15
CA PHE A 13 -9.42 -27.11 -4.41
C PHE A 13 -10.66 -26.51 -3.76
N ALA A 14 -11.83 -27.11 -3.97
CA ALA A 14 -13.10 -26.61 -3.42
C ALA A 14 -13.12 -26.60 -1.88
N ALA A 15 -12.41 -27.54 -1.23
CA ALA A 15 -12.32 -27.61 0.23
C ALA A 15 -11.45 -26.50 0.86
N GLN A 16 -10.61 -25.83 0.08
CA GLN A 16 -9.64 -24.85 0.57
C GLN A 16 -10.01 -23.38 0.23
N VAL A 17 -11.00 -23.16 -0.64
CA VAL A 17 -11.38 -21.82 -1.03
C VAL A 17 -12.34 -21.17 -0.02
N PRO A 18 -12.32 -19.84 0.13
CA PRO A 18 -13.29 -19.12 0.96
C PRO A 18 -14.71 -19.24 0.37
N ASP A 19 -15.72 -18.74 1.08
CA ASP A 19 -17.06 -18.61 0.50
C ASP A 19 -17.05 -17.61 -0.67
N LEU A 20 -17.26 -18.14 -1.87
CA LEU A 20 -17.22 -17.39 -3.13
C LEU A 20 -18.61 -17.05 -3.67
N ARG A 21 -19.68 -17.43 -2.97
CA ARG A 21 -21.05 -17.21 -3.41
C ARG A 21 -21.36 -15.72 -3.63
N GLY A 22 -21.85 -15.39 -4.81
CA GLY A 22 -22.15 -14.02 -5.21
C GLY A 22 -20.92 -13.15 -5.41
N LYS A 23 -19.70 -13.70 -5.45
CA LYS A 23 -18.46 -12.96 -5.67
C LYS A 23 -18.09 -12.89 -7.15
N ARG A 24 -17.47 -11.79 -7.53
CA ARG A 24 -16.86 -11.58 -8.84
C ARG A 24 -15.36 -11.89 -8.75
N ILE A 25 -14.87 -12.78 -9.60
CA ILE A 25 -13.47 -13.19 -9.63
C ILE A 25 -12.86 -12.78 -10.98
N CYS A 26 -11.68 -12.13 -10.94
CA CYS A 26 -10.87 -11.87 -12.11
C CYS A 26 -9.55 -12.65 -12.01
N VAL A 27 -9.27 -13.51 -12.98
CA VAL A 27 -8.03 -14.27 -13.04
C VAL A 27 -6.96 -13.50 -13.78
N GLY A 28 -5.78 -13.33 -13.17
CA GLY A 28 -4.59 -12.84 -13.87
C GLY A 28 -4.05 -13.91 -14.82
N LEU A 29 -4.42 -13.83 -16.09
CA LEU A 29 -4.12 -14.85 -17.11
C LEU A 29 -2.87 -14.46 -17.91
N SER A 30 -1.74 -15.14 -17.65
CA SER A 30 -0.48 -14.93 -18.38
C SER A 30 -0.38 -15.77 -19.67
N GLY A 31 -1.17 -16.83 -19.78
CA GLY A 31 -1.09 -17.85 -20.85
C GLY A 31 -0.24 -19.07 -20.48
N GLY A 32 0.59 -18.98 -19.44
CA GLY A 32 1.37 -20.13 -18.93
C GLY A 32 0.49 -21.14 -18.19
N ALA A 33 1.02 -22.37 -18.02
CA ALA A 33 0.33 -23.54 -17.49
C ALA A 33 -0.48 -23.23 -16.22
N ASP A 34 0.16 -22.62 -15.20
CA ASP A 34 -0.46 -22.37 -13.90
C ASP A 34 -1.69 -21.49 -14.02
N SER A 35 -1.62 -20.39 -14.80
CA SER A 35 -2.73 -19.45 -14.97
C SER A 35 -3.86 -20.03 -15.84
N VAL A 36 -3.53 -20.86 -16.80
CA VAL A 36 -4.49 -21.61 -17.65
C VAL A 36 -5.26 -22.62 -16.83
N VAL A 37 -4.55 -23.38 -15.96
CA VAL A 37 -5.17 -24.34 -15.03
C VAL A 37 -6.07 -23.61 -14.03
N LEU A 38 -5.62 -22.50 -13.46
CA LEU A 38 -6.44 -21.73 -12.50
C LEU A 38 -7.75 -21.27 -13.14
N LEU A 39 -7.70 -20.71 -14.35
CA LEU A 39 -8.90 -20.28 -15.05
C LEU A 39 -9.82 -21.46 -15.36
N HIS A 40 -9.26 -22.60 -15.81
CA HIS A 40 -10.03 -23.81 -16.08
C HIS A 40 -10.75 -24.35 -14.84
N VAL A 41 -10.04 -24.45 -13.71
CA VAL A 41 -10.60 -24.92 -12.43
C VAL A 41 -11.74 -24.01 -11.95
N LEU A 42 -11.54 -22.70 -11.99
CA LEU A 42 -12.58 -21.73 -11.58
C LEU A 42 -13.78 -21.74 -12.53
N ALA A 43 -13.55 -21.94 -13.84
CA ALA A 43 -14.64 -22.09 -14.82
C ALA A 43 -15.44 -23.38 -14.60
N ALA A 44 -14.76 -24.50 -14.30
CA ALA A 44 -15.41 -25.78 -14.03
C ALA A 44 -16.25 -25.74 -12.72
N LEU A 45 -15.84 -24.96 -11.74
CA LEU A 45 -16.50 -24.88 -10.44
C LEU A 45 -17.41 -23.63 -10.27
N ARG A 46 -17.54 -22.77 -11.29
CA ARG A 46 -18.26 -21.48 -11.17
C ARG A 46 -19.69 -21.62 -10.69
N ASP A 47 -20.41 -22.64 -11.20
CA ASP A 47 -21.82 -22.86 -10.85
C ASP A 47 -21.94 -23.43 -9.43
N SER A 48 -21.05 -24.36 -9.06
CA SER A 48 -21.02 -24.96 -7.72
C SER A 48 -20.64 -23.93 -6.64
N PHE A 49 -19.80 -22.95 -6.97
CA PHE A 49 -19.44 -21.85 -6.09
C PHE A 49 -20.49 -20.72 -6.09
N GLY A 50 -21.42 -20.72 -7.06
CA GLY A 50 -22.42 -19.66 -7.21
C GLY A 50 -21.78 -18.31 -7.46
N LEU A 51 -20.76 -18.25 -8.33
CA LEU A 51 -20.06 -17.00 -8.65
C LEU A 51 -21.02 -16.02 -9.33
N ALA A 52 -20.93 -14.74 -8.97
CA ALA A 52 -21.67 -13.68 -9.67
C ALA A 52 -21.05 -13.38 -11.05
N ASP A 53 -19.74 -13.44 -11.16
CA ASP A 53 -18.99 -13.26 -12.40
C ASP A 53 -17.62 -13.94 -12.35
N LEU A 54 -17.16 -14.43 -13.49
CA LEU A 54 -15.80 -14.92 -13.70
C LEU A 54 -15.23 -14.25 -14.95
N SER A 55 -14.12 -13.56 -14.78
CA SER A 55 -13.40 -12.85 -15.85
C SER A 55 -11.91 -13.14 -15.78
N ALA A 56 -11.20 -12.79 -16.85
CA ALA A 56 -9.74 -12.90 -16.94
C ALA A 56 -9.13 -11.60 -17.47
N VAL A 57 -7.96 -11.23 -16.93
CA VAL A 57 -7.18 -10.10 -17.41
C VAL A 57 -5.77 -10.51 -17.79
N HIS A 58 -5.37 -10.16 -19.01
CA HIS A 58 -3.99 -10.31 -19.49
C HIS A 58 -3.25 -8.98 -19.42
N VAL A 59 -2.04 -8.97 -18.85
CA VAL A 59 -1.19 -7.77 -18.81
C VAL A 59 -0.04 -7.93 -19.80
N HIS A 60 -0.10 -7.15 -20.86
CA HIS A 60 0.87 -7.13 -21.94
C HIS A 60 1.98 -6.13 -21.65
N HIS A 61 3.18 -6.61 -21.35
CA HIS A 61 4.33 -5.76 -20.95
C HIS A 61 5.15 -5.22 -22.13
N GLY A 62 4.93 -5.67 -23.37
CA GLY A 62 5.67 -5.23 -24.54
C GLY A 62 7.16 -5.66 -24.58
N LEU A 63 7.57 -6.59 -23.72
CA LEU A 63 8.97 -6.99 -23.56
C LEU A 63 9.39 -8.18 -24.45
N ASN A 64 8.43 -8.94 -24.97
CA ASN A 64 8.67 -10.11 -25.80
C ASN A 64 7.98 -9.96 -27.16
N ALA A 65 8.64 -10.38 -28.24
CA ALA A 65 8.10 -10.31 -29.58
C ALA A 65 6.81 -11.15 -29.76
N ALA A 66 6.65 -12.25 -29.00
CA ALA A 66 5.47 -13.10 -29.01
C ALA A 66 4.32 -12.62 -28.11
N ALA A 67 4.45 -11.45 -27.48
CA ALA A 67 3.47 -10.98 -26.49
C ALA A 67 2.07 -10.74 -27.08
N ASP A 68 1.98 -10.37 -28.36
CA ASP A 68 0.70 -10.24 -29.08
C ASP A 68 0.03 -11.60 -29.30
N ASP A 69 0.80 -12.63 -29.68
CA ASP A 69 0.30 -14.01 -29.84
C ASP A 69 -0.18 -14.58 -28.49
N TRP A 70 0.53 -14.29 -27.42
CA TRP A 70 0.13 -14.71 -26.07
C TRP A 70 -1.17 -14.04 -25.62
N GLN A 71 -1.33 -12.75 -25.92
CA GLN A 71 -2.59 -12.04 -25.67
C GLN A 71 -3.75 -12.67 -26.46
N GLN A 72 -3.53 -12.99 -27.73
CA GLN A 72 -4.56 -13.63 -28.55
C GLN A 72 -4.91 -15.03 -28.02
N PHE A 73 -3.91 -15.83 -27.67
CA PHE A 73 -4.11 -17.14 -27.03
C PHE A 73 -4.98 -17.00 -25.76
N CYS A 74 -4.67 -16.05 -24.86
CA CYS A 74 -5.43 -15.82 -23.64
C CYS A 74 -6.88 -15.43 -23.92
N ARG A 75 -7.12 -14.61 -24.93
CA ARG A 75 -8.47 -14.23 -25.39
C ARG A 75 -9.27 -15.44 -25.86
N ASP A 76 -8.69 -16.22 -26.75
CA ASP A 76 -9.34 -17.40 -27.34
C ASP A 76 -9.62 -18.46 -26.28
N TYR A 77 -8.70 -18.62 -25.33
CA TYR A 77 -8.87 -19.56 -24.22
C TYR A 77 -10.01 -19.14 -23.29
N ALA A 78 -10.07 -17.88 -22.87
CA ALA A 78 -11.16 -17.35 -22.05
C ALA A 78 -12.50 -17.47 -22.76
N GLN A 79 -12.57 -17.15 -24.06
CA GLN A 79 -13.78 -17.28 -24.88
C GLN A 79 -14.29 -18.72 -24.95
N ARG A 80 -13.40 -19.71 -25.11
CA ARG A 80 -13.78 -21.14 -25.11
C ARG A 80 -14.42 -21.59 -23.78
N LEU A 81 -14.01 -20.99 -22.67
CA LEU A 81 -14.57 -21.26 -21.34
C LEU A 81 -15.82 -20.43 -21.03
N GLY A 82 -16.26 -19.54 -21.93
CA GLY A 82 -17.36 -18.60 -21.69
C GLY A 82 -17.05 -17.61 -20.56
N VAL A 83 -15.78 -17.18 -20.47
CA VAL A 83 -15.27 -16.26 -19.45
C VAL A 83 -14.99 -14.90 -20.07
N GLY A 84 -15.40 -13.82 -19.39
CA GLY A 84 -15.10 -12.45 -19.80
C GLY A 84 -13.59 -12.19 -19.88
N PHE A 85 -13.11 -11.48 -20.91
CA PHE A 85 -11.68 -11.22 -21.10
C PHE A 85 -11.39 -9.74 -21.32
N SER A 86 -10.35 -9.25 -20.63
CA SER A 86 -9.75 -7.95 -20.87
C SER A 86 -8.23 -8.05 -21.03
N ALA A 87 -7.64 -7.10 -21.75
CA ALA A 87 -6.19 -7.00 -21.87
C ALA A 87 -5.75 -5.56 -21.66
N ALA A 88 -4.66 -5.36 -20.93
CA ALA A 88 -4.06 -4.06 -20.69
C ALA A 88 -2.61 -4.05 -21.16
N ARG A 89 -2.25 -3.11 -22.06
CA ARG A 89 -0.86 -2.84 -22.43
C ARG A 89 -0.26 -1.85 -21.45
N VAL A 90 0.88 -2.22 -20.90
CA VAL A 90 1.61 -1.37 -19.95
C VAL A 90 2.99 -1.03 -20.49
N GLN A 91 3.41 0.22 -20.32
CA GLN A 91 4.78 0.62 -20.58
C GLN A 91 5.62 0.35 -19.35
N VAL A 92 6.74 -0.35 -19.53
CA VAL A 92 7.67 -0.67 -18.45
C VAL A 92 8.91 0.19 -18.60
N ASP A 93 8.98 1.27 -17.82
CA ASP A 93 10.22 2.04 -17.72
C ASP A 93 11.24 1.30 -16.85
N ALA A 94 12.47 1.17 -17.36
CA ALA A 94 13.60 0.59 -16.64
C ALA A 94 14.13 1.54 -15.54
N GLY A 95 13.24 2.12 -14.74
CA GLY A 95 13.58 3.07 -13.70
C GLY A 95 14.58 2.52 -12.67
N LYS A 96 14.89 3.27 -11.63
CA LYS A 96 15.87 2.94 -10.56
C LYS A 96 15.65 1.57 -9.88
N LEU A 97 14.49 0.95 -10.03
CA LEU A 97 14.12 -0.32 -9.40
C LEU A 97 14.35 -1.55 -10.30
N GLY A 98 14.75 -1.37 -11.57
CA GLY A 98 14.88 -2.44 -12.55
C GLY A 98 13.57 -2.80 -13.26
N VAL A 99 13.70 -3.43 -14.45
CA VAL A 99 12.58 -3.76 -15.35
C VAL A 99 11.55 -4.67 -14.68
N GLU A 100 11.99 -5.69 -13.93
CA GLU A 100 11.10 -6.66 -13.28
C GLU A 100 10.21 -6.01 -12.20
N ALA A 101 10.79 -5.16 -11.35
CA ALA A 101 10.04 -4.46 -10.31
C ALA A 101 9.04 -3.45 -10.90
N SER A 102 9.43 -2.77 -11.98
CA SER A 102 8.55 -1.84 -12.70
C SER A 102 7.40 -2.57 -13.39
N ALA A 103 7.68 -3.68 -14.08
CA ALA A 103 6.67 -4.54 -14.69
C ALA A 103 5.69 -5.11 -13.65
N ARG A 104 6.20 -5.53 -12.50
CA ARG A 104 5.38 -5.97 -11.38
C ARG A 104 4.45 -4.86 -10.87
N THR A 105 4.97 -3.64 -10.68
CA THR A 105 4.16 -2.50 -10.22
C THR A 105 3.05 -2.17 -11.22
N ALA A 106 3.37 -2.11 -12.52
CA ALA A 106 2.39 -1.86 -13.57
C ALA A 106 1.31 -2.95 -13.62
N ARG A 107 1.70 -4.23 -13.47
CA ARG A 107 0.75 -5.36 -13.39
C ARG A 107 -0.23 -5.21 -12.24
N TYR A 108 0.25 -4.85 -11.04
CA TYR A 108 -0.62 -4.68 -9.88
C TYR A 108 -1.54 -3.46 -10.00
N ALA A 109 -1.14 -2.40 -10.73
CA ALA A 109 -2.01 -1.29 -11.05
C ALA A 109 -3.20 -1.73 -11.91
N VAL A 110 -2.93 -2.51 -12.98
CA VAL A 110 -4.00 -3.10 -13.82
C VAL A 110 -4.95 -3.99 -13.01
N PHE A 111 -4.41 -4.79 -12.10
CA PHE A 111 -5.23 -5.65 -11.23
C PHE A 111 -6.11 -4.84 -10.27
N ALA A 112 -5.63 -3.70 -9.79
CA ALA A 112 -6.39 -2.83 -8.90
C ALA A 112 -7.57 -2.13 -9.58
N GLU A 113 -7.55 -2.00 -10.92
CA GLU A 113 -8.61 -1.40 -11.72
C GLU A 113 -9.72 -2.40 -12.10
N GLN A 114 -9.54 -3.71 -11.82
CA GLN A 114 -10.53 -4.70 -12.18
C GLN A 114 -11.79 -4.58 -11.28
N ASN A 115 -12.97 -4.67 -11.91
CA ASN A 115 -14.25 -4.69 -11.20
C ASN A 115 -14.52 -6.08 -10.61
N ALA A 116 -13.72 -6.48 -9.63
CA ALA A 116 -13.77 -7.80 -9.01
C ALA A 116 -13.63 -7.73 -7.49
N ASP A 117 -14.25 -8.66 -6.77
CA ASP A 117 -14.08 -8.82 -5.33
C ASP A 117 -12.75 -9.54 -5.04
N PHE A 118 -12.36 -10.47 -5.94
CA PHE A 118 -11.08 -11.17 -5.89
C PHE A 118 -10.34 -11.08 -7.22
N VAL A 119 -9.04 -10.76 -7.16
CA VAL A 119 -8.11 -11.00 -8.27
C VAL A 119 -7.30 -12.25 -7.94
N ALA A 120 -7.53 -13.33 -8.69
CA ALA A 120 -6.90 -14.62 -8.47
C ALA A 120 -5.61 -14.75 -9.27
N LEU A 121 -4.51 -15.15 -8.61
CA LEU A 121 -3.20 -15.40 -9.22
C LEU A 121 -2.76 -16.83 -8.97
N ALA A 122 -2.20 -17.47 -9.97
CA ALA A 122 -1.83 -18.87 -9.96
C ALA A 122 -0.46 -19.18 -9.31
N HIS A 123 -0.04 -18.40 -8.30
CA HIS A 123 1.15 -18.75 -7.53
C HIS A 123 0.91 -20.04 -6.75
N HIS A 124 1.90 -20.94 -6.75
CA HIS A 124 1.80 -22.27 -6.18
C HIS A 124 2.84 -22.52 -5.07
N ARG A 125 2.85 -23.73 -4.49
CA ARG A 125 3.72 -24.10 -3.37
C ARG A 125 5.20 -23.90 -3.68
N ASP A 126 5.64 -24.25 -4.88
CA ASP A 126 7.05 -24.09 -5.28
C ASP A 126 7.45 -22.61 -5.36
N ASP A 127 6.54 -21.72 -5.78
CA ASP A 127 6.77 -20.25 -5.72
C ASP A 127 6.94 -19.75 -4.28
N GLN A 128 6.25 -20.36 -3.29
CA GLN A 128 6.43 -20.05 -1.88
C GLN A 128 7.84 -20.41 -1.42
N ILE A 129 8.31 -21.61 -1.78
CA ILE A 129 9.64 -22.11 -1.45
C ILE A 129 10.72 -21.22 -2.07
N GLU A 130 10.59 -20.89 -3.36
CA GLU A 130 11.50 -19.95 -4.03
C GLU A 130 11.53 -18.59 -3.33
N THR A 131 10.36 -18.06 -2.98
CA THR A 131 10.23 -16.77 -2.30
C THR A 131 10.88 -16.80 -0.92
N PHE A 132 10.71 -17.88 -0.16
CA PHE A 132 11.37 -18.10 1.13
C PHE A 132 12.89 -18.07 0.99
N PHE A 133 13.48 -18.86 0.07
CA PHE A 133 14.92 -18.88 -0.13
C PHE A 133 15.47 -17.55 -0.63
N LEU A 134 14.79 -16.88 -1.56
CA LEU A 134 15.20 -15.55 -2.02
C LEU A 134 15.19 -14.54 -0.87
N ALA A 135 14.24 -14.65 0.06
CA ALA A 135 14.19 -13.80 1.24
C ALA A 135 15.32 -14.13 2.22
N ALA A 136 15.56 -15.41 2.50
CA ALA A 136 16.63 -15.88 3.40
C ALA A 136 18.02 -15.45 2.91
N LEU A 137 18.32 -15.65 1.61
CA LEU A 137 19.59 -15.29 0.98
C LEU A 137 19.85 -13.77 0.95
N ARG A 138 18.80 -12.95 1.08
CA ARG A 138 18.89 -11.48 1.18
C ARG A 138 18.89 -10.96 2.62
N GLY A 139 18.95 -11.84 3.62
CA GLY A 139 18.88 -11.46 5.03
C GLY A 139 17.50 -10.99 5.47
N GLY A 140 16.44 -11.50 4.86
CA GLY A 140 15.06 -11.17 5.21
C GLY A 140 14.68 -11.64 6.62
N GLY A 141 13.96 -10.81 7.37
CA GLY A 141 13.35 -11.19 8.65
C GLY A 141 11.99 -11.87 8.48
N LEU A 142 11.28 -12.08 9.59
CA LEU A 142 10.00 -12.81 9.68
C LEU A 142 9.00 -12.45 8.56
N ARG A 143 8.82 -11.15 8.27
CA ARG A 143 7.89 -10.69 7.22
C ARG A 143 8.25 -11.15 5.81
N ALA A 144 9.53 -11.29 5.52
CA ALA A 144 10.00 -11.76 4.22
C ALA A 144 10.03 -13.29 4.15
N LEU A 145 10.45 -13.94 5.23
CA LEU A 145 10.49 -15.41 5.35
C LEU A 145 9.11 -16.04 5.37
N SER A 146 8.07 -15.34 5.85
CA SER A 146 6.68 -15.82 5.77
C SER A 146 6.12 -15.83 4.34
N ALA A 147 6.94 -15.55 3.34
CA ALA A 147 6.66 -15.59 1.90
C ALA A 147 5.36 -14.89 1.50
N MET A 148 4.54 -15.48 0.64
CA MET A 148 3.31 -14.85 0.13
C MET A 148 2.10 -15.28 0.97
N PRO A 149 1.27 -14.35 1.47
CA PRO A 149 -0.01 -14.71 2.07
C PRO A 149 -0.97 -15.21 0.98
N GLU A 150 -1.86 -16.11 1.35
CA GLU A 150 -2.90 -16.59 0.45
C GLU A 150 -3.80 -15.44 -0.02
N GLN A 151 -4.18 -14.58 0.91
CA GLN A 151 -5.00 -13.39 0.61
C GLN A 151 -4.32 -12.13 1.15
N ARG A 152 -4.48 -11.04 0.42
CA ARG A 152 -4.13 -9.71 0.90
C ARG A 152 -5.00 -8.63 0.24
N ALA A 153 -5.28 -7.55 0.95
CA ALA A 153 -5.94 -6.40 0.33
C ALA A 153 -5.11 -5.88 -0.86
N LEU A 154 -5.76 -5.68 -1.99
CA LEU A 154 -5.21 -5.03 -3.19
C LEU A 154 -5.68 -3.57 -3.24
N THR A 155 -6.98 -3.35 -3.01
CA THR A 155 -7.63 -2.07 -2.80
C THR A 155 -8.52 -2.15 -1.56
N GLU A 156 -9.29 -1.10 -1.25
CA GLU A 156 -10.31 -1.15 -0.19
C GLU A 156 -11.43 -2.15 -0.48
N LYS A 157 -11.66 -2.49 -1.75
CA LYS A 157 -12.77 -3.33 -2.20
C LYS A 157 -12.34 -4.67 -2.79
N THR A 158 -11.08 -4.81 -3.19
CA THR A 158 -10.56 -5.96 -3.94
C THR A 158 -9.50 -6.69 -3.15
N VAL A 159 -9.60 -8.00 -3.06
CA VAL A 159 -8.62 -8.90 -2.45
C VAL A 159 -7.79 -9.58 -3.53
N LEU A 160 -6.49 -9.55 -3.39
CA LEU A 160 -5.59 -10.41 -4.15
C LEU A 160 -5.56 -11.80 -3.51
N TRP A 161 -5.86 -12.83 -4.30
CA TRP A 161 -6.01 -14.22 -3.83
C TRP A 161 -5.09 -15.16 -4.61
N ARG A 162 -4.52 -16.15 -3.92
CA ARG A 162 -3.59 -17.16 -4.47
C ARG A 162 -4.03 -18.55 -4.06
N PRO A 163 -5.04 -19.10 -4.73
CA PRO A 163 -5.66 -20.37 -4.33
C PRO A 163 -4.74 -21.60 -4.50
N PHE A 164 -3.67 -21.50 -5.29
CA PHE A 164 -2.77 -22.63 -5.54
C PHE A 164 -1.58 -22.73 -4.58
N LEU A 165 -1.49 -21.87 -3.54
CA LEU A 165 -0.33 -21.90 -2.63
C LEU A 165 -0.11 -23.23 -1.90
N ALA A 166 -1.15 -24.07 -1.75
CA ALA A 166 -1.06 -25.43 -1.19
C ALA A 166 -0.81 -26.51 -2.24
N PHE A 167 -0.85 -26.19 -3.54
CA PHE A 167 -0.64 -27.11 -4.64
C PHE A 167 0.78 -27.03 -5.17
N SER A 168 1.39 -28.17 -5.47
CA SER A 168 2.69 -28.20 -6.15
C SER A 168 2.56 -27.94 -7.64
N ARG A 169 3.64 -27.51 -8.25
CA ARG A 169 3.73 -27.39 -9.69
C ARG A 169 3.43 -28.70 -10.41
N ALA A 170 3.94 -29.82 -9.91
CA ALA A 170 3.69 -31.15 -10.47
C ALA A 170 2.19 -31.52 -10.47
N GLU A 171 1.44 -31.20 -9.40
CA GLU A 171 -0.01 -31.42 -9.36
C GLU A 171 -0.76 -30.55 -10.39
N ILE A 172 -0.31 -29.31 -10.59
CA ILE A 172 -0.91 -28.38 -11.58
C ILE A 172 -0.61 -28.88 -13.00
N GLU A 173 0.63 -29.28 -13.29
CA GLU A 173 1.04 -29.83 -14.57
C GLU A 173 0.30 -31.14 -14.89
N GLN A 174 0.12 -32.02 -13.90
CA GLN A 174 -0.66 -33.25 -14.04
C GLN A 174 -2.12 -32.93 -14.38
N TYR A 175 -2.74 -31.97 -13.68
CA TYR A 175 -4.09 -31.52 -14.01
C TYR A 175 -4.20 -31.01 -15.45
N ALA A 176 -3.20 -30.22 -15.90
CA ALA A 176 -3.15 -29.73 -17.28
C ALA A 176 -3.09 -30.88 -18.31
N GLN A 177 -2.28 -31.90 -18.02
CA GLN A 177 -2.16 -33.09 -18.88
C GLN A 177 -3.46 -33.92 -18.91
N ASP A 178 -4.04 -34.20 -17.74
CA ASP A 178 -5.27 -34.98 -17.61
C ASP A 178 -6.47 -34.33 -18.34
N ASN A 179 -6.45 -33.01 -18.49
CA ASN A 179 -7.50 -32.25 -19.17
C ASN A 179 -7.06 -31.76 -20.58
N ALA A 180 -5.93 -32.24 -21.09
CA ALA A 180 -5.37 -31.86 -22.40
C ALA A 180 -5.35 -30.33 -22.63
N LEU A 181 -4.97 -29.56 -21.58
CA LEU A 181 -4.92 -28.10 -21.66
C LEU A 181 -3.70 -27.65 -22.45
N VAL A 182 -3.94 -26.73 -23.38
CA VAL A 182 -2.88 -26.06 -24.13
C VAL A 182 -2.50 -24.78 -23.42
N PHE A 183 -1.22 -24.47 -23.37
CA PHE A 183 -0.68 -23.25 -22.75
C PHE A 183 0.56 -22.76 -23.50
N VAL A 184 0.94 -21.52 -23.25
CA VAL A 184 2.11 -20.87 -23.87
C VAL A 184 3.36 -21.21 -23.06
N HIS A 185 4.45 -21.49 -23.77
CA HIS A 185 5.78 -21.61 -23.18
C HIS A 185 6.56 -20.30 -23.35
N ASP A 186 7.11 -19.77 -22.27
CA ASP A 186 7.94 -18.56 -22.28
C ASP A 186 9.38 -18.93 -21.93
N ASP A 187 10.25 -18.96 -22.95
CA ASP A 187 11.67 -19.34 -22.82
C ASP A 187 12.45 -18.44 -21.88
N SER A 188 11.97 -17.22 -21.59
CA SER A 188 12.61 -16.33 -20.61
C SER A 188 12.60 -16.88 -19.18
N ASN A 189 11.69 -17.80 -18.87
CA ASN A 189 11.61 -18.49 -17.58
C ASN A 189 12.75 -19.50 -17.35
N GLU A 190 13.51 -19.83 -18.39
CA GLU A 190 14.63 -20.79 -18.32
C GLU A 190 15.99 -20.09 -18.18
N ASN A 191 16.08 -18.77 -18.30
CA ASN A 191 17.33 -18.04 -18.25
C ASN A 191 17.98 -18.11 -16.85
N PRO A 192 19.10 -18.85 -16.66
CA PRO A 192 19.73 -19.07 -15.36
C PRO A 192 20.44 -17.81 -14.80
N ALA A 193 20.57 -16.74 -15.57
CA ALA A 193 21.09 -15.47 -15.08
C ALA A 193 20.20 -14.86 -13.97
N PHE A 194 18.93 -15.21 -13.95
CA PHE A 194 18.03 -14.82 -12.88
C PHE A 194 18.15 -15.80 -11.71
N LEU A 195 18.41 -15.28 -10.52
CA LEU A 195 18.59 -16.08 -9.30
C LEU A 195 17.41 -17.03 -9.02
N ARG A 196 16.19 -16.61 -9.35
CA ARG A 196 14.98 -17.42 -9.18
C ARG A 196 15.00 -18.64 -10.13
N ASN A 197 15.38 -18.45 -11.37
CA ASN A 197 15.48 -19.52 -12.35
C ASN A 197 16.62 -20.50 -12.03
N TRP A 198 17.75 -19.98 -11.53
CA TRP A 198 18.86 -20.80 -11.04
C TRP A 198 18.43 -21.66 -9.83
N LEU A 199 17.70 -21.08 -8.86
CA LEU A 199 17.15 -21.82 -7.72
C LEU A 199 16.27 -22.97 -8.21
N ARG A 200 15.30 -22.67 -9.09
CA ARG A 200 14.33 -23.63 -9.64
C ARG A 200 14.98 -24.73 -10.47
N GLY A 201 15.88 -24.35 -11.37
CA GLY A 201 16.42 -25.27 -12.37
C GLY A 201 17.61 -26.10 -11.88
N ARG A 202 18.29 -25.68 -10.80
CA ARG A 202 19.53 -26.31 -10.36
C ARG A 202 19.55 -26.64 -8.88
N TRP A 203 19.39 -25.67 -8.02
CA TRP A 203 19.61 -25.86 -6.59
C TRP A 203 18.48 -26.64 -5.90
N LEU A 204 17.23 -26.35 -6.18
CA LEU A 204 16.08 -27.06 -5.59
C LEU A 204 15.99 -28.54 -6.03
N PRO A 205 16.28 -28.92 -7.29
CA PRO A 205 16.40 -30.33 -7.68
C PRO A 205 17.48 -31.08 -6.92
N ASP A 206 18.66 -30.49 -6.73
CA ASP A 206 19.76 -31.09 -5.96
C ASP A 206 19.38 -31.27 -4.47
N LEU A 207 18.64 -30.29 -3.91
CA LEU A 207 18.11 -30.38 -2.56
C LEU A 207 17.04 -31.49 -2.46
N ALA A 208 16.14 -31.59 -3.42
CA ALA A 208 15.10 -32.62 -3.48
C ALA A 208 15.68 -34.04 -3.52
N ALA A 209 16.76 -34.24 -4.27
CA ALA A 209 17.47 -35.54 -4.36
C ALA A 209 18.03 -35.99 -3.00
N ARG A 210 18.43 -35.06 -2.14
CA ARG A 210 19.00 -35.35 -0.81
C ARG A 210 17.97 -35.36 0.30
N LEU A 211 16.94 -34.54 0.20
CA LEU A 211 15.87 -34.33 1.18
C LEU A 211 14.50 -34.38 0.48
N PRO A 212 13.97 -35.56 0.15
CA PRO A 212 12.73 -35.70 -0.65
C PRO A 212 11.53 -34.93 -0.10
N HIS A 213 11.42 -34.79 1.25
CA HIS A 213 10.31 -34.09 1.92
C HIS A 213 10.59 -32.61 2.22
N TYR A 214 11.66 -32.02 1.67
CA TYR A 214 12.03 -30.63 1.97
C TYR A 214 10.90 -29.63 1.67
N ALA A 215 10.14 -29.88 0.60
CA ALA A 215 9.07 -28.98 0.17
C ALA A 215 7.90 -28.95 1.17
N GLU A 216 7.54 -30.09 1.74
CA GLU A 216 6.50 -30.22 2.76
C GLU A 216 6.94 -29.57 4.07
N HIS A 217 8.21 -29.83 4.49
CA HIS A 217 8.77 -29.22 5.70
C HIS A 217 8.87 -27.71 5.59
N LEU A 218 9.30 -27.18 4.43
CA LEU A 218 9.36 -25.74 4.21
C LEU A 218 7.98 -25.10 4.14
N HIS A 219 7.01 -25.77 3.50
CA HIS A 219 5.63 -25.29 3.49
C HIS A 219 5.07 -25.19 4.91
N SER A 220 5.29 -26.19 5.75
CA SER A 220 4.90 -26.17 7.17
C SER A 220 5.61 -25.06 7.94
N SER A 221 6.91 -24.87 7.70
CA SER A 221 7.68 -23.78 8.34
C SER A 221 7.16 -22.39 7.91
N ILE A 222 6.82 -22.21 6.64
CA ILE A 222 6.25 -20.96 6.13
C ILE A 222 4.89 -20.70 6.79
N ALA A 223 4.04 -21.72 6.96
CA ALA A 223 2.76 -21.58 7.64
C ALA A 223 2.93 -21.13 9.09
N LEU A 224 3.84 -21.74 9.85
CA LEU A 224 4.16 -21.30 11.21
C LEU A 224 4.67 -19.86 11.26
N LEU A 225 5.56 -19.48 10.33
CA LEU A 225 6.04 -18.09 10.24
C LEU A 225 4.91 -17.11 9.89
N GLN A 226 3.90 -17.53 9.15
CA GLN A 226 2.71 -16.71 8.86
C GLN A 226 1.85 -16.52 10.11
N GLU A 227 1.66 -17.55 10.92
CA GLU A 227 0.94 -17.48 12.21
C GLU A 227 1.68 -16.55 13.20
N GLU A 228 3.00 -16.74 13.36
CA GLU A 228 3.82 -15.87 14.20
C GLU A 228 3.78 -14.41 13.74
N ARG A 229 3.77 -14.18 12.41
CA ARG A 229 3.64 -12.84 11.86
C ARG A 229 2.27 -12.23 12.17
N ALA A 230 1.19 -13.00 12.08
CA ALA A 230 -0.15 -12.53 12.42
C ALA A 230 -0.22 -12.11 13.90
N LEU A 231 0.31 -12.94 14.81
CA LEU A 231 0.40 -12.60 16.23
C LEU A 231 1.22 -11.32 16.46
N LEU A 232 2.36 -11.16 15.79
CA LEU A 232 3.17 -9.95 15.89
C LEU A 232 2.42 -8.71 15.35
N GLU A 233 1.59 -8.87 14.31
CA GLU A 233 0.78 -7.78 13.76
C GLU A 233 -0.35 -7.38 14.72
N GLU A 234 -0.96 -8.33 15.44
CA GLU A 234 -1.96 -8.05 16.50
C GLU A 234 -1.32 -7.27 17.66
N VAL A 235 -0.19 -7.74 18.17
CA VAL A 235 0.56 -7.02 19.22
C VAL A 235 0.94 -5.60 18.77
N ALA A 236 1.44 -5.48 17.54
CA ALA A 236 1.81 -4.17 16.99
C ALA A 236 0.60 -3.23 16.82
N ALA A 237 -0.58 -3.77 16.52
CA ALA A 237 -1.81 -2.98 16.43
C ALA A 237 -2.27 -2.48 17.80
N GLN A 238 -2.19 -3.29 18.85
CA GLN A 238 -2.47 -2.90 20.23
C GLN A 238 -1.48 -1.83 20.70
N ASP A 239 -0.18 -2.04 20.49
CA ASP A 239 0.87 -1.07 20.84
C ASP A 239 0.68 0.26 20.14
N TRP A 240 0.27 0.21 18.86
CA TRP A 240 0.01 1.39 18.06
C TRP A 240 -1.10 2.26 18.66
N GLN A 241 -2.18 1.67 19.16
CA GLN A 241 -3.25 2.42 19.82
C GLN A 241 -2.74 3.19 21.05
N ALA A 242 -1.78 2.63 21.79
CA ALA A 242 -1.21 3.26 22.97
C ALA A 242 -0.31 4.46 22.66
N VAL A 243 0.37 4.46 21.50
CA VAL A 243 1.36 5.51 21.16
C VAL A 243 0.88 6.51 20.13
N ARG A 244 -0.14 6.18 19.33
CA ARG A 244 -0.62 7.05 18.24
C ARG A 244 -1.19 8.36 18.77
N CYS A 245 -1.07 9.40 17.98
CA CYS A 245 -1.82 10.64 18.07
C CYS A 245 -2.39 11.02 16.70
N ALA A 246 -3.07 12.16 16.57
CA ALA A 246 -3.83 12.52 15.37
C ALA A 246 -2.99 12.47 14.07
N GLN A 247 -1.70 12.84 14.10
CA GLN A 247 -0.84 12.91 12.91
C GLN A 247 0.52 12.23 13.12
N GLY A 248 0.61 11.28 14.07
CA GLY A 248 1.89 10.68 14.34
C GLY A 248 1.94 9.77 15.56
N LEU A 249 3.08 9.80 16.25
CA LEU A 249 3.42 8.93 17.36
C LEU A 249 3.96 9.77 18.53
N HIS A 250 3.45 9.56 19.74
CA HIS A 250 3.97 10.16 20.97
C HIS A 250 5.28 9.52 21.42
N GLN A 251 6.37 10.29 21.43
CA GLN A 251 7.71 9.84 21.79
C GLN A 251 7.76 9.25 23.20
N ALA A 252 7.24 9.96 24.21
CA ALA A 252 7.29 9.51 25.61
C ALA A 252 6.54 8.18 25.82
N ARG A 253 5.37 8.01 25.18
CA ARG A 253 4.62 6.74 25.24
C ARG A 253 5.38 5.62 24.52
N TRP A 254 6.01 5.92 23.38
CA TRP A 254 6.83 4.99 22.63
C TRP A 254 8.07 4.53 23.43
N GLN A 255 8.70 5.43 24.18
CA GLN A 255 9.86 5.13 25.03
C GLN A 255 9.56 4.09 26.12
N ALA A 256 8.29 3.95 26.55
CA ALA A 256 7.88 2.98 27.57
C ALA A 256 7.94 1.52 27.08
N PHE A 257 8.05 1.29 25.78
CA PHE A 257 8.11 -0.06 25.21
C PHE A 257 9.54 -0.61 25.15
N SER A 258 9.67 -1.95 25.10
CA SER A 258 10.96 -2.61 24.92
C SER A 258 11.59 -2.24 23.57
N PRO A 259 12.92 -2.32 23.41
CA PRO A 259 13.61 -1.96 22.17
C PRO A 259 13.07 -2.66 20.92
N ALA A 260 12.65 -3.93 21.03
CA ALA A 260 12.04 -4.67 19.91
C ALA A 260 10.68 -4.08 19.52
N ARG A 261 9.80 -3.80 20.50
CA ARG A 261 8.49 -3.18 20.27
C ARG A 261 8.63 -1.75 19.78
N GLN A 262 9.63 -1.00 20.24
CA GLN A 262 9.96 0.33 19.74
C GLN A 262 10.26 0.32 18.23
N ARG A 263 11.12 -0.61 17.77
CA ARG A 263 11.42 -0.75 16.33
C ARG A 263 10.20 -1.20 15.52
N GLN A 264 9.41 -2.13 16.06
CA GLN A 264 8.17 -2.57 15.44
C GLN A 264 7.16 -1.42 15.29
N LEU A 265 7.03 -0.55 16.30
CA LEU A 265 6.17 0.63 16.26
C LEU A 265 6.64 1.66 15.22
N LEU A 266 7.94 1.88 15.04
CA LEU A 266 8.48 2.73 13.97
C LEU A 266 8.18 2.14 12.59
N HIS A 267 8.28 0.82 12.43
CA HIS A 267 7.88 0.15 11.19
C HIS A 267 6.37 0.31 10.93
N THR A 268 5.55 0.11 11.97
CA THR A 268 4.09 0.30 11.90
C THR A 268 3.73 1.75 11.55
N PHE A 269 4.40 2.73 12.15
CA PHE A 269 4.26 4.15 11.84
C PHE A 269 4.53 4.43 10.35
N ALA A 270 5.67 3.97 9.82
CA ALA A 270 6.03 4.21 8.42
C ALA A 270 5.00 3.59 7.45
N ARG A 271 4.46 2.41 7.77
CA ARG A 271 3.44 1.72 6.99
C ARG A 271 2.08 2.44 7.04
N GLN A 272 1.62 2.83 8.23
CA GLN A 272 0.32 3.49 8.43
C GLN A 272 0.21 4.81 7.66
N TYR A 273 1.31 5.53 7.57
CA TYR A 273 1.35 6.81 6.86
C TYR A 273 1.91 6.72 5.44
N GLY A 274 2.06 5.51 4.87
CA GLY A 274 2.49 5.33 3.48
C GLY A 274 3.91 5.82 3.17
N LEU A 275 4.78 5.95 4.18
CA LEU A 275 6.14 6.51 4.04
C LEU A 275 7.15 5.53 3.38
N GLY A 276 6.71 4.32 3.02
CA GLY A 276 7.54 3.25 2.51
C GLY A 276 8.16 2.40 3.63
N ALA A 277 8.77 1.28 3.24
CA ALA A 277 9.37 0.36 4.22
C ALA A 277 10.79 0.81 4.59
N PRO A 278 11.08 1.11 5.87
CA PRO A 278 12.43 1.40 6.32
C PRO A 278 13.30 0.13 6.34
N THR A 279 14.60 0.27 6.09
CA THR A 279 15.55 -0.82 6.25
C THR A 279 15.78 -1.15 7.74
N ALA A 280 16.23 -2.38 8.04
CA ALA A 280 16.55 -2.79 9.40
C ALA A 280 17.60 -1.86 10.06
N GLY A 281 18.66 -1.49 9.32
CA GLY A 281 19.67 -0.55 9.80
C GLY A 281 19.09 0.84 10.12
N SER A 282 18.22 1.35 9.25
CA SER A 282 17.53 2.62 9.48
C SER A 282 16.64 2.57 10.73
N LEU A 283 15.92 1.47 10.96
CA LEU A 283 15.09 1.28 12.16
C LEU A 283 15.91 1.28 13.45
N HIS A 284 17.06 0.61 13.47
CA HIS A 284 17.94 0.58 14.65
C HIS A 284 18.48 1.98 14.96
N LEU A 285 19.07 2.63 13.96
CA LEU A 285 19.63 3.99 14.13
C LEU A 285 18.57 4.98 14.63
N TRP A 286 17.38 4.93 14.06
CA TRP A 286 16.30 5.85 14.43
C TRP A 286 15.66 5.53 15.79
N ALA A 287 15.54 4.25 16.14
CA ALA A 287 15.07 3.87 17.47
C ALA A 287 16.04 4.34 18.55
N ASP A 288 17.35 4.19 18.33
CA ASP A 288 18.36 4.64 19.29
C ASP A 288 18.40 6.16 19.41
N TRP A 289 18.36 6.86 18.27
CA TRP A 289 18.35 8.31 18.24
C TRP A 289 17.09 8.90 18.87
N LEU A 290 15.89 8.36 18.55
CA LEU A 290 14.61 8.88 19.03
C LEU A 290 14.45 8.79 20.55
N ARG A 291 15.20 7.92 21.24
CA ARG A 291 15.17 7.84 22.71
C ARG A 291 15.63 9.13 23.40
N GLN A 292 16.53 9.89 22.79
CA GLN A 292 17.16 11.05 23.42
C GLN A 292 16.93 12.35 22.66
N ALA A 293 16.43 12.29 21.44
CA ALA A 293 16.26 13.44 20.58
C ALA A 293 15.07 14.31 21.00
N GLU A 294 15.21 15.61 20.89
CA GLU A 294 14.11 16.57 21.05
C GLU A 294 13.51 17.00 19.71
N ARG A 295 14.28 16.92 18.62
CA ARG A 295 13.90 17.30 17.25
C ARG A 295 14.79 16.65 16.22
N GLY A 296 14.25 16.40 15.04
CA GLY A 296 15.00 15.87 13.88
C GLY A 296 14.11 15.34 12.80
N GLU A 297 14.74 14.80 11.74
CA GLU A 297 14.07 14.34 10.54
C GLU A 297 14.56 12.96 10.14
N TRP A 298 13.64 12.00 9.98
CA TRP A 298 13.90 10.66 9.46
C TRP A 298 13.46 10.58 7.99
N ARG A 299 14.41 10.45 7.08
CA ARG A 299 14.14 10.27 5.67
C ARG A 299 13.71 8.83 5.38
N LEU A 300 12.62 8.68 4.67
CA LEU A 300 11.99 7.42 4.30
C LEU A 300 11.74 7.37 2.78
N PRO A 301 11.55 6.19 2.17
CA PRO A 301 11.46 6.05 0.71
C PRO A 301 10.36 6.88 0.05
N ARG A 302 9.24 7.15 0.75
CA ARG A 302 8.07 7.89 0.22
C ARG A 302 7.72 9.11 1.06
N GLY A 303 8.71 9.73 1.70
CA GLY A 303 8.48 10.90 2.54
C GLY A 303 9.49 10.99 3.67
N ARG A 304 9.07 11.56 4.78
CA ARG A 304 9.89 11.73 5.97
C ARG A 304 9.05 11.71 7.24
N ALA A 305 9.69 11.45 8.37
CA ALA A 305 9.10 11.69 9.68
C ALA A 305 9.86 12.83 10.37
N VAL A 306 9.14 13.71 11.05
CA VAL A 306 9.72 14.89 11.71
C VAL A 306 9.37 14.86 13.21
N LEU A 307 10.38 14.82 14.07
CA LEU A 307 10.21 14.92 15.49
C LEU A 307 10.10 16.39 15.89
N SER A 308 9.02 16.76 16.56
CA SER A 308 8.79 18.09 17.07
C SER A 308 7.93 18.03 18.35
N HIS A 309 8.38 18.67 19.42
CA HIS A 309 7.66 18.74 20.71
C HIS A 309 7.16 17.39 21.24
N GLY A 310 8.03 16.35 21.17
CA GLY A 310 7.71 15.01 21.66
C GLY A 310 6.74 14.20 20.80
N VAL A 311 6.44 14.66 19.58
CA VAL A 311 5.62 13.94 18.60
C VAL A 311 6.44 13.71 17.33
N LEU A 312 6.46 12.47 16.86
CA LEU A 312 6.99 12.10 15.56
C LEU A 312 5.87 12.19 14.53
N PHE A 313 5.90 13.23 13.69
CA PHE A 313 4.92 13.50 12.65
C PHE A 313 5.28 12.80 11.34
N ALA A 314 4.28 12.29 10.64
CA ALA A 314 4.43 11.77 9.28
C ALA A 314 4.29 12.92 8.26
N VAL A 315 5.21 12.97 7.30
CA VAL A 315 5.22 13.94 6.20
C VAL A 315 5.42 13.17 4.88
N PRO A 316 4.34 12.63 4.27
CA PRO A 316 4.40 12.00 2.94
C PRO A 316 4.91 12.97 1.86
N GLN A 317 5.29 12.46 0.69
CA GLN A 317 5.78 13.29 -0.42
C GLN A 317 4.72 14.29 -0.92
N ASP A 318 3.46 13.93 -0.84
CA ASP A 318 2.29 14.72 -1.25
C ASP A 318 1.64 15.50 -0.09
N PHE A 319 2.33 15.61 1.04
CA PHE A 319 1.83 16.19 2.30
C PHE A 319 1.03 17.48 2.14
N ALA A 320 1.50 18.41 1.32
CA ALA A 320 0.84 19.70 1.12
C ALA A 320 -0.24 19.68 0.01
N LEU A 321 -0.31 18.59 -0.76
CA LEU A 321 -1.21 18.54 -1.94
C LEU A 321 -2.67 18.31 -1.56
N SER A 322 -2.96 17.86 -0.35
CA SER A 322 -4.34 17.68 0.14
C SER A 322 -5.03 19.00 0.49
N TRP A 323 -4.29 20.11 0.65
CA TRP A 323 -4.84 21.38 1.07
C TRP A 323 -5.01 22.34 -0.10
N PRO A 324 -6.25 22.71 -0.50
CA PRO A 324 -6.49 23.59 -1.66
C PRO A 324 -5.73 24.93 -1.56
N TRP A 325 -5.76 25.57 -0.38
CA TRP A 325 -5.06 26.83 -0.12
C TRP A 325 -3.53 26.75 -0.16
N ALA A 326 -2.97 25.56 0.00
CA ALA A 326 -1.52 25.36 -0.06
C ALA A 326 -1.01 25.19 -1.49
N ARG A 327 -1.86 24.76 -2.42
CA ARG A 327 -1.54 24.64 -3.85
C ARG A 327 -1.57 26.00 -4.54
N GLN A 328 -2.67 26.72 -4.35
CA GLN A 328 -2.89 28.05 -4.93
C GLN A 328 -3.88 28.85 -4.08
N PRO A 329 -3.85 30.20 -4.14
CA PRO A 329 -4.84 31.02 -3.46
C PRO A 329 -6.26 30.71 -3.95
N VAL A 330 -7.17 30.45 -2.99
CA VAL A 330 -8.60 30.28 -3.27
C VAL A 330 -9.28 31.65 -3.12
N GLN A 331 -9.70 32.24 -4.22
CA GLN A 331 -10.26 33.60 -4.28
C GLN A 331 -11.78 33.61 -4.38
N GLY A 332 -12.43 34.64 -3.89
CA GLY A 332 -13.87 34.86 -3.99
C GLY A 332 -14.44 35.66 -2.81
N SER A 333 -15.76 35.62 -2.62
CA SER A 333 -16.31 36.10 -1.36
C SER A 333 -15.76 35.27 -0.20
N LEU A 334 -15.42 35.87 0.91
CA LEU A 334 -14.78 35.20 2.05
C LEU A 334 -15.59 34.00 2.57
N HIS A 335 -16.92 34.03 2.39
CA HIS A 335 -17.77 32.90 2.75
C HIS A 335 -17.61 31.71 1.78
N LEU A 336 -17.77 31.93 0.48
CA LEU A 336 -17.70 30.86 -0.54
C LEU A 336 -16.29 30.31 -0.71
N ALA A 337 -15.28 31.20 -0.73
CA ALA A 337 -13.89 30.79 -0.83
C ALA A 337 -13.43 29.95 0.36
N ALA A 338 -13.94 30.18 1.58
CA ALA A 338 -13.67 29.33 2.74
C ALA A 338 -14.19 27.89 2.49
N GLN A 339 -15.42 27.74 2.03
CA GLN A 339 -16.02 26.43 1.74
C GLN A 339 -15.22 25.67 0.66
N GLN A 340 -14.83 26.35 -0.42
CA GLN A 340 -14.01 25.77 -1.48
C GLN A 340 -12.61 25.36 -0.99
N ALA A 341 -12.08 26.10 -0.01
CA ALA A 341 -10.81 25.77 0.63
C ALA A 341 -10.93 24.70 1.71
N GLY A 342 -12.12 24.18 2.06
CA GLY A 342 -12.32 23.27 3.18
C GLY A 342 -12.13 23.92 4.55
N LEU A 343 -12.32 25.26 4.62
CA LEU A 343 -12.20 26.07 5.83
C LEU A 343 -13.59 26.50 6.30
N VAL A 344 -13.71 26.76 7.61
CA VAL A 344 -14.99 27.11 8.23
C VAL A 344 -14.85 28.40 9.05
N TRP A 345 -15.77 29.35 8.84
CA TRP A 345 -15.91 30.47 9.74
C TRP A 345 -16.80 30.10 10.94
N GLN A 346 -16.24 30.20 12.12
CA GLN A 346 -16.99 30.09 13.36
C GLN A 346 -17.49 31.49 13.75
N GLY A 347 -18.82 31.71 13.66
CA GLY A 347 -19.47 33.01 13.70
C GLY A 347 -19.89 33.48 12.31
N SER A 348 -20.38 34.74 12.22
CA SER A 348 -20.78 35.32 10.93
C SER A 348 -19.56 35.54 10.04
N ALA A 349 -19.52 34.89 8.88
CA ALA A 349 -18.42 35.11 7.93
C ALA A 349 -18.26 36.59 7.58
N PRO A 350 -17.04 37.12 7.48
CA PRO A 350 -16.81 38.50 7.05
C PRO A 350 -17.38 38.72 5.67
N GLN A 351 -17.99 39.92 5.46
CA GLN A 351 -18.45 40.33 4.14
C GLN A 351 -17.27 40.82 3.29
N GLY A 352 -17.42 40.77 1.96
CA GLY A 352 -16.42 41.23 1.01
C GLY A 352 -15.69 40.11 0.28
N ALA A 353 -14.86 40.50 -0.67
CA ALA A 353 -13.98 39.63 -1.43
C ALA A 353 -12.66 39.41 -0.66
N GLY A 354 -11.99 38.32 -0.98
CA GLY A 354 -10.69 38.03 -0.39
C GLY A 354 -10.12 36.71 -0.88
N CYS A 355 -9.10 36.20 -0.18
CA CYS A 355 -8.52 34.91 -0.54
C CYS A 355 -8.03 34.11 0.68
N PHE A 356 -7.98 32.81 0.50
CA PHE A 356 -7.33 31.87 1.43
C PHE A 356 -6.08 31.31 0.76
N ARG A 357 -4.97 31.38 1.45
CA ARG A 357 -3.67 30.90 0.97
C ARG A 357 -2.78 30.41 2.11
N ALA A 358 -1.67 29.81 1.75
CA ALA A 358 -0.60 29.50 2.69
C ALA A 358 0.05 30.78 3.27
N ALA A 359 0.44 30.73 4.53
CA ALA A 359 1.13 31.81 5.20
C ALA A 359 2.48 32.14 4.57
N ARG A 360 2.80 33.40 4.45
CA ARG A 360 4.09 33.93 3.98
C ARG A 360 4.89 34.48 5.17
N ARG A 361 6.21 34.55 5.02
CA ARG A 361 7.10 35.02 6.10
C ARG A 361 6.89 36.48 6.47
N ASP A 362 6.43 37.28 5.52
CA ASP A 362 6.12 38.72 5.63
C ASP A 362 4.67 38.99 6.04
N ASP A 363 3.84 37.98 6.24
CA ASP A 363 2.45 38.20 6.67
C ASP A 363 2.40 38.74 8.09
N GLU A 364 1.63 39.83 8.22
CA GLU A 364 1.34 40.47 9.50
C GLU A 364 -0.16 40.47 9.77
N LEU A 365 -0.55 40.00 10.96
CA LEU A 365 -1.93 40.05 11.46
C LEU A 365 -2.11 41.29 12.34
N PRO A 366 -3.10 42.14 12.10
CA PRO A 366 -3.47 43.20 13.03
C PRO A 366 -3.86 42.61 14.40
N ILE A 367 -3.43 43.28 15.45
CA ILE A 367 -3.80 42.99 16.86
C ILE A 367 -4.24 44.27 17.53
N ASN A 368 -4.78 44.20 18.73
CA ASN A 368 -5.31 45.40 19.44
C ASN A 368 -4.31 46.59 19.52
N ILE A 369 -3.02 46.25 19.59
CA ILE A 369 -1.94 47.28 19.58
C ILE A 369 -0.89 46.80 18.57
N GLY A 370 -0.91 47.42 17.36
CA GLY A 370 0.05 47.13 16.29
C GLY A 370 -0.24 45.89 15.45
N HIS A 371 0.82 45.25 14.96
CA HIS A 371 0.76 44.09 14.09
C HIS A 371 1.62 42.95 14.68
N LYS A 372 1.27 41.71 14.36
CA LYS A 372 2.04 40.54 14.75
C LYS A 372 2.38 39.69 13.53
N ASN A 373 3.64 39.41 13.34
CA ASN A 373 4.07 38.52 12.28
C ASN A 373 3.48 37.11 12.46
N VAL A 374 2.89 36.57 11.40
CA VAL A 374 2.17 35.29 11.41
C VAL A 374 3.09 34.12 11.75
N PHE A 375 4.31 34.07 11.20
CA PHE A 375 5.26 32.98 11.53
C PHE A 375 5.72 33.01 12.98
N ARG A 376 5.86 34.19 13.57
CA ARG A 376 6.16 34.35 15.00
C ARG A 376 4.98 33.88 15.86
N LEU A 377 3.74 34.20 15.47
CA LEU A 377 2.53 33.71 16.14
C LEU A 377 2.46 32.18 16.09
N LEU A 378 2.71 31.56 14.93
CA LEU A 378 2.77 30.11 14.78
C LEU A 378 3.85 29.45 15.66
N GLN A 379 5.01 30.11 15.78
CA GLN A 379 6.10 29.65 16.62
C GLN A 379 5.74 29.72 18.11
N GLU A 380 5.18 30.80 18.58
CA GLU A 380 4.72 30.97 19.96
C GLU A 380 3.64 29.94 20.34
N LYS A 381 2.79 29.60 19.37
CA LYS A 381 1.78 28.52 19.51
C LYS A 381 2.35 27.12 19.31
N ARG A 382 3.68 26.97 19.24
CA ARG A 382 4.40 25.71 19.08
C ARG A 382 3.98 24.88 17.86
N VAL A 383 3.46 25.53 16.82
CA VAL A 383 3.18 24.86 15.54
C VAL A 383 4.50 24.32 14.97
N PRO A 384 4.58 23.03 14.56
CA PRO A 384 5.80 22.44 14.02
C PRO A 384 6.33 23.21 12.81
N ALA A 385 7.65 23.42 12.72
CA ALA A 385 8.27 24.25 11.71
C ALA A 385 7.94 23.80 10.26
N PHE A 386 7.82 22.48 10.04
CA PHE A 386 7.59 21.91 8.72
C PHE A 386 6.19 22.20 8.14
N VAL A 387 5.18 22.49 9.00
CA VAL A 387 3.81 22.79 8.55
C VAL A 387 3.52 24.29 8.46
N ARG A 388 4.31 25.16 9.11
CA ARG A 388 4.09 26.62 9.10
C ARG A 388 3.98 27.23 7.71
N PRO A 389 4.82 26.81 6.70
CA PRO A 389 4.72 27.34 5.34
C PRO A 389 3.41 27.00 4.61
N PHE A 390 2.63 26.06 5.15
CA PHE A 390 1.35 25.62 4.58
C PHE A 390 0.15 26.05 5.42
N TRP A 391 0.38 26.83 6.49
CA TRP A 391 -0.68 27.23 7.39
C TRP A 391 -1.67 28.16 6.71
N ALA A 392 -2.97 27.90 6.85
CA ALA A 392 -4.02 28.68 6.19
C ALA A 392 -4.16 30.07 6.82
N VAL A 393 -4.16 31.11 5.98
CA VAL A 393 -4.51 32.48 6.32
C VAL A 393 -5.62 32.98 5.42
N ALA A 394 -6.51 33.82 5.97
CA ALA A 394 -7.46 34.60 5.20
C ALA A 394 -6.90 36.01 4.97
N CYS A 395 -7.04 36.49 3.73
CA CYS A 395 -6.68 37.85 3.35
C CYS A 395 -7.91 38.57 2.80
N ASP A 396 -7.99 39.88 3.02
CA ASP A 396 -8.98 40.76 2.39
C ASP A 396 -8.67 41.02 0.89
N GLU A 397 -9.47 41.86 0.25
CA GLU A 397 -9.32 42.24 -1.15
C GLU A 397 -7.99 42.97 -1.47
N ASN A 398 -7.39 43.59 -0.46
CA ASN A 398 -6.10 44.29 -0.56
C ASN A 398 -4.92 43.36 -0.24
N GLY A 399 -5.17 42.08 0.01
CA GLY A 399 -4.14 41.06 0.35
C GLY A 399 -3.62 41.12 1.79
N ARG A 400 -4.23 41.95 2.66
CA ARG A 400 -3.88 42.05 4.09
C ARG A 400 -4.41 40.83 4.83
N CYS A 401 -3.59 40.22 5.67
CA CYS A 401 -3.99 39.08 6.52
C CYS A 401 -4.99 39.51 7.59
N ILE A 402 -6.18 38.93 7.58
CA ILE A 402 -7.27 39.23 8.53
C ILE A 402 -7.55 38.09 9.49
N ALA A 403 -7.12 36.86 9.17
CA ALA A 403 -7.23 35.74 10.11
C ALA A 403 -6.15 34.69 9.85
N VAL A 404 -5.68 34.08 10.94
CA VAL A 404 -4.79 32.90 10.94
C VAL A 404 -5.58 31.73 11.47
N ALA A 405 -5.77 30.70 10.66
CA ALA A 405 -6.64 29.57 10.96
C ALA A 405 -6.28 28.91 12.31
N ASN A 406 -7.30 28.55 13.08
CA ASN A 406 -7.24 27.90 14.40
C ASN A 406 -6.52 28.73 15.48
N LEU A 407 -6.07 29.96 15.20
CA LEU A 407 -5.29 30.76 16.14
C LEU A 407 -5.94 32.09 16.49
N ARG A 408 -6.06 33.00 15.52
CA ARG A 408 -6.52 34.36 15.79
C ARG A 408 -7.05 35.05 14.54
N SER A 409 -8.05 35.92 14.74
CA SER A 409 -8.53 36.86 13.74
C SER A 409 -8.17 38.31 14.14
N ALA A 410 -8.18 39.20 13.16
CA ALA A 410 -7.96 40.61 13.37
C ALA A 410 -9.07 41.21 14.27
N PRO A 411 -8.79 42.27 15.06
CA PRO A 411 -9.75 42.83 16.05
C PRO A 411 -11.07 43.28 15.41
N GLU A 412 -11.06 43.77 14.19
CA GLU A 412 -12.24 44.20 13.44
C GLU A 412 -13.25 43.05 13.19
N LEU A 413 -12.81 41.79 13.23
CA LEU A 413 -13.67 40.60 13.10
C LEU A 413 -14.28 40.15 14.44
N GLY A 414 -13.95 40.80 15.56
CA GLY A 414 -14.49 40.48 16.87
C GLY A 414 -14.23 39.02 17.31
N GLN A 415 -15.30 38.29 17.57
CA GLN A 415 -15.20 36.88 17.99
C GLN A 415 -15.16 35.87 16.85
N VAL A 416 -15.24 36.32 15.58
CA VAL A 416 -15.20 35.42 14.41
C VAL A 416 -13.84 34.74 14.31
N ARG A 417 -13.85 33.44 14.08
CA ARG A 417 -12.65 32.61 13.98
C ARG A 417 -12.64 31.85 12.65
N LEU A 418 -11.47 31.77 12.05
CA LEU A 418 -11.23 30.85 10.93
C LEU A 418 -10.75 29.50 11.46
N ILE A 419 -11.44 28.43 11.06
CA ILE A 419 -11.11 27.06 11.44
C ILE A 419 -10.65 26.28 10.20
N ALA A 420 -9.49 25.64 10.33
CA ALA A 420 -8.95 24.66 9.39
C ALA A 420 -8.89 23.31 10.13
N PRO A 421 -9.88 22.42 9.95
CA PRO A 421 -9.94 21.15 10.68
C PRO A 421 -8.67 20.31 10.50
N ASP A 422 -8.13 20.27 9.30
CA ASP A 422 -6.93 19.49 8.94
C ASP A 422 -5.64 20.00 9.60
N LEU A 423 -5.63 21.25 10.09
CA LEU A 423 -4.48 21.83 10.78
C LEU A 423 -4.57 21.71 12.32
N LEU A 424 -5.74 21.35 12.87
CA LEU A 424 -5.92 21.18 14.32
C LEU A 424 -4.95 20.15 14.93
N PRO A 425 -4.66 19.01 14.27
CA PRO A 425 -3.74 18.01 14.80
C PRO A 425 -2.29 18.48 14.99
N TYR A 426 -1.91 19.60 14.36
CA TYR A 426 -0.58 20.18 14.48
C TYR A 426 -0.48 21.27 15.56
N LEU A 427 -1.58 21.58 16.23
CA LEU A 427 -1.57 22.41 17.44
C LEU A 427 -1.23 21.53 18.65
N PRO A 428 -0.47 22.08 19.63
CA PRO A 428 -0.28 21.40 20.90
C PRO A 428 -1.66 21.11 21.49
N GLN A 429 -1.94 19.86 21.77
CA GLN A 429 -3.09 19.52 22.61
C GLN A 429 -2.84 20.17 23.97
N ALA A 430 -3.79 20.95 24.46
CA ALA A 430 -3.76 21.40 25.84
C ALA A 430 -3.56 20.15 26.70
N ALA A 431 -2.51 20.14 27.54
CA ALA A 431 -2.26 19.05 28.47
C ALA A 431 -3.57 18.80 29.25
N ALA A 432 -4.20 17.64 28.92
CA ALA A 432 -5.38 17.19 29.64
C ALA A 432 -4.97 16.64 31.00
#